data_0f57808e0654ee8ceb092677cb5dc4d2
#
_entry.id   0f57808e0654ee8ceb092677cb5dc4d2
#
_cell.length_a   1.000
_cell.length_b   1.000
_cell.length_c   1.000
_cell.angle_alpha   90.00
_cell.angle_beta   90.00
_cell.angle_gamma   90.00
#
_symmetry.space_group_name_H-M   'P 1'
#
loop_
_entity.id
_entity.type
_entity.pdbx_description
1 polymer ?
#
loop_
_entity_poly.entity_id
_entity_poly.type
_entity_poly.pdbx_seq_one_letter_code
_entity_poly.pdbx_strand_id
1 'polypeptide(L)'
;MKIIYESQIKNPKLGFYEVGKDIFYNKVEALEAATRLKIPFSAVHWNFNDEVFKTINWSIEPDLPLKSFYELRARQLREKYDYILINCSGGSDSVTALYSFISQGLHVDEIIVRFAKSANQGKKPNIHDFRPENEWSEYFFAVKPMLRWLQKASPKTKITIHDHSLDAFNNDSYWDENFIYWCGDFQSPGF
;
A
#
# COMPACT_ATOMS: atom_id res chain seq x y z
N MET A 1 25.17 9.40 -20.65
CA MET A 1 25.10 8.36 -19.60
C MET A 1 24.04 7.36 -20.02
N LYS A 2 24.34 6.09 -20.13
CA LYS A 2 23.35 5.07 -20.48
C LYS A 2 22.81 4.49 -19.17
N ILE A 3 21.60 4.83 -18.81
CA ILE A 3 20.94 4.25 -17.64
C ILE A 3 20.33 2.92 -18.09
N ILE A 4 20.73 1.85 -17.44
CA ILE A 4 20.17 0.51 -17.70
C ILE A 4 19.33 0.15 -16.50
N TYR A 5 18.02 0.05 -16.70
CA TYR A 5 17.10 -0.50 -15.70
C TYR A 5 17.02 -2.01 -15.92
N GLU A 6 17.42 -2.76 -14.94
CA GLU A 6 17.25 -4.20 -14.95
C GLU A 6 16.02 -4.55 -14.12
N SER A 7 14.94 -4.94 -14.76
CA SER A 7 13.76 -5.44 -14.05
C SER A 7 14.11 -6.76 -13.37
N GLN A 8 14.12 -6.77 -12.05
CA GLN A 8 14.43 -7.96 -11.27
C GLN A 8 13.28 -8.98 -11.25
N ILE A 9 12.05 -8.54 -11.57
CA ILE A 9 10.85 -9.38 -11.48
C ILE A 9 10.24 -9.54 -12.86
N LYS A 10 10.54 -10.66 -13.51
CA LYS A 10 9.94 -11.06 -14.80
C LYS A 10 8.87 -12.12 -14.58
N ASN A 11 7.76 -11.73 -13.96
CA ASN A 11 6.67 -12.64 -13.66
C ASN A 11 5.37 -12.15 -14.32
N PRO A 12 4.86 -12.81 -15.37
CA PRO A 12 3.61 -12.42 -16.05
C PRO A 12 2.40 -12.34 -15.12
N LYS A 13 2.39 -13.09 -14.03
CA LYS A 13 1.31 -13.06 -13.02
C LYS A 13 1.28 -11.77 -12.20
N LEU A 14 2.35 -10.99 -12.20
CA LEU A 14 2.41 -9.68 -11.57
C LEU A 14 2.09 -8.52 -12.52
N GLY A 15 1.81 -8.86 -13.78
CA GLY A 15 1.51 -7.90 -14.84
C GLY A 15 2.71 -7.57 -15.70
N PHE A 16 2.44 -7.01 -16.87
CA PHE A 16 3.43 -6.60 -17.86
C PHE A 16 2.85 -5.51 -18.77
N TYR A 17 3.75 -4.77 -19.42
CA TYR A 17 3.40 -3.78 -20.44
C TYR A 17 3.65 -4.35 -21.82
N GLU A 18 2.74 -4.08 -22.75
CA GLU A 18 2.88 -4.38 -24.18
C GLU A 18 3.13 -3.08 -24.95
N VAL A 19 4.15 -3.09 -25.79
CA VAL A 19 4.47 -2.00 -26.70
C VAL A 19 4.71 -2.58 -28.09
N GLY A 20 3.72 -2.48 -28.96
CA GLY A 20 3.74 -3.15 -30.25
C GLY A 20 3.70 -4.67 -30.08
N LYS A 21 4.84 -5.35 -30.33
CA LYS A 21 4.99 -6.81 -30.17
C LYS A 21 5.85 -7.19 -28.98
N ASP A 22 6.41 -6.22 -28.29
CA ASP A 22 7.37 -6.43 -27.22
C ASP A 22 6.70 -6.35 -25.85
N ILE A 23 7.21 -7.14 -24.89
CA ILE A 23 6.72 -7.21 -23.52
C ILE A 23 7.79 -6.64 -22.57
N PHE A 24 7.33 -5.81 -21.62
CA PHE A 24 8.17 -5.18 -20.62
C PHE A 24 7.57 -5.40 -19.23
N TYR A 25 8.43 -5.63 -18.24
CA TYR A 25 8.01 -5.77 -16.83
C TYR A 25 8.24 -4.50 -16.03
N ASN A 26 8.79 -3.47 -16.65
CA ASN A 26 9.03 -2.15 -16.07
C ASN A 26 8.36 -1.09 -16.94
N LYS A 27 7.62 -0.18 -16.29
CA LYS A 27 6.90 0.90 -16.98
C LYS A 27 7.83 1.86 -17.71
N VAL A 28 8.98 2.17 -17.12
CA VAL A 28 9.95 3.11 -17.73
C VAL A 28 10.51 2.51 -19.00
N GLU A 29 10.94 1.25 -18.98
CA GLU A 29 11.43 0.53 -20.16
C GLU A 29 10.37 0.48 -21.28
N ALA A 30 9.12 0.25 -20.93
CA ALA A 30 7.99 0.27 -21.87
C ALA A 30 7.82 1.64 -22.52
N LEU A 31 7.86 2.73 -21.73
CA LEU A 31 7.72 4.09 -22.24
C LEU A 31 8.91 4.52 -23.09
N GLU A 32 10.13 4.13 -22.74
CA GLU A 32 11.34 4.35 -23.55
C GLU A 32 11.25 3.61 -24.89
N ALA A 33 10.80 2.35 -24.87
CA ALA A 33 10.57 1.57 -26.07
C ALA A 33 9.48 2.21 -26.96
N ALA A 34 8.37 2.66 -26.36
CA ALA A 34 7.32 3.38 -27.09
C ALA A 34 7.85 4.65 -27.75
N THR A 35 8.66 5.43 -27.03
CA THR A 35 9.31 6.62 -27.58
C THR A 35 10.22 6.29 -28.75
N ARG A 36 11.08 5.29 -28.60
CA ARG A 36 12.01 4.83 -29.67
C ARG A 36 11.27 4.33 -30.90
N LEU A 37 10.16 3.62 -30.70
CA LEU A 37 9.36 3.04 -31.78
C LEU A 37 8.33 4.04 -32.34
N LYS A 38 8.27 5.26 -31.81
CA LYS A 38 7.28 6.30 -32.16
C LYS A 38 5.82 5.82 -31.95
N ILE A 39 5.60 4.96 -30.97
CA ILE A 39 4.30 4.48 -30.57
C ILE A 39 3.73 5.48 -29.53
N PRO A 40 2.49 5.97 -29.69
CA PRO A 40 1.87 6.85 -28.70
C PRO A 40 1.71 6.15 -27.36
N PHE A 41 1.91 6.87 -26.26
CA PHE A 41 1.80 6.29 -24.91
C PHE A 41 0.41 5.72 -24.60
N SER A 42 -0.63 6.24 -25.26
CA SER A 42 -1.98 5.67 -25.18
C SER A 42 -2.11 4.25 -25.74
N ALA A 43 -1.13 3.81 -26.53
CA ALA A 43 -1.06 2.45 -27.10
C ALA A 43 -0.11 1.53 -26.31
N VAL A 44 0.45 2.01 -25.20
CA VAL A 44 1.15 1.16 -24.23
C VAL A 44 0.08 0.50 -23.36
N HIS A 45 -0.04 -0.81 -23.50
CA HIS A 45 -1.06 -1.58 -22.80
C HIS A 45 -0.49 -2.23 -21.53
N TRP A 46 -1.19 -2.04 -20.39
CA TRP A 46 -0.88 -2.73 -19.14
C TRP A 46 -1.77 -3.97 -19.02
N ASN A 47 -1.14 -5.14 -19.01
CA ASN A 47 -1.80 -6.42 -18.77
C ASN A 47 -1.59 -6.85 -17.32
N PHE A 48 -2.68 -7.07 -16.60
CA PHE A 48 -2.65 -7.59 -15.24
C PHE A 48 -3.74 -8.63 -15.04
N ASN A 49 -3.38 -9.91 -15.10
CA ASN A 49 -4.35 -11.02 -15.00
C ASN A 49 -5.54 -10.92 -15.98
N ASP A 50 -5.33 -10.31 -17.12
CA ASP A 50 -6.36 -10.05 -18.13
C ASP A 50 -7.11 -11.32 -18.52
N GLU A 51 -6.41 -12.46 -18.61
CA GLU A 51 -7.02 -13.76 -18.92
C GLU A 51 -8.06 -14.17 -17.89
N VAL A 52 -7.84 -13.84 -16.61
CA VAL A 52 -8.79 -14.10 -15.53
C VAL A 52 -9.91 -13.07 -15.56
N PHE A 53 -9.56 -11.78 -15.61
CA PHE A 53 -10.54 -10.70 -15.51
C PHE A 53 -11.46 -10.61 -16.74
N LYS A 54 -10.97 -10.94 -17.94
CA LYS A 54 -11.81 -10.98 -19.16
C LYS A 54 -12.88 -12.07 -19.12
N THR A 55 -12.71 -13.11 -18.30
CA THR A 55 -13.72 -14.18 -18.15
C THR A 55 -14.83 -13.84 -17.17
N ILE A 56 -14.66 -12.77 -16.39
CA ILE A 56 -15.62 -12.35 -15.38
C ILE A 56 -16.61 -11.36 -15.99
N ASN A 57 -17.90 -11.64 -15.87
CA ASN A 57 -18.92 -10.67 -16.24
C ASN A 57 -19.09 -9.63 -15.12
N TRP A 58 -18.40 -8.51 -15.25
CA TRP A 58 -18.43 -7.40 -14.29
C TRP A 58 -19.78 -6.67 -14.18
N SER A 59 -20.73 -6.96 -15.08
CA SER A 59 -22.08 -6.41 -15.00
C SER A 59 -22.98 -7.16 -14.03
N ILE A 60 -22.53 -8.29 -13.52
CA ILE A 60 -23.25 -9.10 -12.53
C ILE A 60 -22.66 -8.82 -11.15
N GLU A 61 -23.48 -8.23 -10.29
CA GLU A 61 -23.11 -8.04 -8.89
C GLU A 61 -23.13 -9.40 -8.16
N PRO A 62 -22.12 -9.68 -7.31
CA PRO A 62 -22.12 -10.90 -6.52
C PRO A 62 -23.30 -10.96 -5.55
N ASP A 63 -23.84 -12.15 -5.32
CA ASP A 63 -24.98 -12.36 -4.40
C ASP A 63 -24.65 -12.05 -2.93
N LEU A 64 -23.38 -12.08 -2.58
CA LEU A 64 -22.91 -11.82 -1.21
C LEU A 64 -22.54 -10.34 -1.02
N PRO A 65 -22.87 -9.73 0.12
CA PRO A 65 -22.44 -8.39 0.44
C PRO A 65 -20.91 -8.31 0.58
N LEU A 66 -20.33 -7.17 0.25
CA LEU A 66 -18.88 -6.92 0.28
C LEU A 66 -18.23 -7.32 1.64
N LYS A 67 -18.92 -7.09 2.75
CA LYS A 67 -18.50 -7.50 4.09
C LYS A 67 -18.20 -9.00 4.15
N SER A 68 -19.03 -9.85 3.55
CA SER A 68 -18.83 -11.30 3.56
C SER A 68 -17.55 -11.72 2.83
N PHE A 69 -17.17 -11.01 1.77
CA PHE A 69 -15.91 -11.26 1.06
C PHE A 69 -14.70 -10.86 1.92
N TYR A 70 -14.76 -9.75 2.62
CA TYR A 70 -13.70 -9.36 3.56
C TYR A 70 -13.54 -10.36 4.69
N GLU A 71 -14.64 -10.82 5.27
CA GLU A 71 -14.65 -11.82 6.33
C GLU A 71 -14.13 -13.18 5.85
N LEU A 72 -14.55 -13.61 4.66
CA LEU A 72 -14.04 -14.82 4.03
C LEU A 72 -12.52 -14.73 3.80
N ARG A 73 -12.06 -13.58 3.28
CA ARG A 73 -10.62 -13.38 3.03
C ARG A 73 -9.81 -13.38 4.31
N ALA A 74 -10.31 -12.78 5.38
CA ALA A 74 -9.65 -12.80 6.68
C ALA A 74 -9.50 -14.23 7.22
N ARG A 75 -10.55 -15.07 7.10
CA ARG A 75 -10.48 -16.51 7.47
C ARG A 75 -9.42 -17.26 6.66
N GLN A 76 -9.45 -17.12 5.33
CA GLN A 76 -8.48 -17.77 4.44
C GLN A 76 -7.03 -17.37 4.78
N LEU A 77 -6.81 -16.11 5.10
CA LEU A 77 -5.47 -15.64 5.49
C LEU A 77 -5.06 -16.21 6.84
N ARG A 78 -5.96 -16.25 7.84
CA ARG A 78 -5.65 -16.79 9.15
C ARG A 78 -5.41 -18.32 9.11
N GLU A 79 -6.13 -19.04 8.26
CA GLU A 79 -5.92 -20.48 8.04
C GLU A 79 -4.58 -20.78 7.34
N LYS A 80 -4.16 -19.85 6.47
CA LYS A 80 -2.95 -20.05 5.66
C LYS A 80 -1.66 -19.65 6.38
N TYR A 81 -1.71 -18.66 7.26
CA TYR A 81 -0.54 -18.05 7.87
C TYR A 81 -0.59 -18.09 9.39
N ASP A 82 0.50 -18.56 10.00
CA ASP A 82 0.64 -18.65 11.45
C ASP A 82 0.80 -17.27 12.12
N TYR A 83 1.25 -16.28 11.38
CA TYR A 83 1.45 -14.91 11.87
C TYR A 83 0.83 -13.89 10.93
N ILE A 84 -0.08 -13.08 11.45
CA ILE A 84 -0.75 -11.99 10.73
C ILE A 84 -0.26 -10.65 11.29
N LEU A 85 0.41 -9.89 10.41
CA LEU A 85 0.82 -8.53 10.68
C LEU A 85 0.07 -7.58 9.74
N ILE A 86 -0.50 -6.50 10.29
CA ILE A 86 -1.21 -5.48 9.50
C ILE A 86 -0.55 -4.12 9.71
N ASN A 87 -0.18 -3.45 8.62
CA ASN A 87 0.19 -2.05 8.66
C ASN A 87 -1.08 -1.20 8.75
N CYS A 88 -1.17 -0.36 9.79
CA CYS A 88 -2.35 0.43 10.08
C CYS A 88 -2.02 1.92 10.07
N SER A 89 -2.57 2.64 9.11
CA SER A 89 -2.50 4.12 9.05
C SER A 89 -3.62 4.80 9.83
N GLY A 90 -4.64 4.05 10.26
CA GLY A 90 -5.87 4.60 10.82
C GLY A 90 -6.91 5.00 9.76
N GLY A 91 -6.55 4.96 8.47
CA GLY A 91 -7.48 5.17 7.37
C GLY A 91 -8.48 4.03 7.20
N SER A 92 -9.54 4.29 6.41
CA SER A 92 -10.67 3.36 6.21
C SER A 92 -10.24 1.96 5.79
N ASP A 93 -9.27 1.83 4.89
CA ASP A 93 -8.87 0.54 4.32
C ASP A 93 -8.14 -0.32 5.36
N SER A 94 -7.17 0.25 6.07
CA SER A 94 -6.43 -0.47 7.11
C SER A 94 -7.32 -0.85 8.29
N VAL A 95 -8.28 0.02 8.65
CA VAL A 95 -9.27 -0.27 9.69
C VAL A 95 -10.25 -1.35 9.23
N THR A 96 -10.70 -1.32 7.98
CA THR A 96 -11.57 -2.36 7.41
C THR A 96 -10.87 -3.72 7.38
N ALA A 97 -9.60 -3.76 6.96
CA ALA A 97 -8.81 -4.97 6.99
C ALA A 97 -8.70 -5.54 8.42
N LEU A 98 -8.32 -4.69 9.39
CA LEU A 98 -8.23 -5.08 10.80
C LEU A 98 -9.58 -5.55 11.37
N TYR A 99 -10.65 -4.81 11.10
CA TYR A 99 -12.01 -5.14 11.53
C TYR A 99 -12.48 -6.48 10.98
N SER A 100 -12.08 -6.83 9.75
CA SER A 100 -12.47 -8.10 9.11
C SER A 100 -11.94 -9.33 9.86
N PHE A 101 -10.82 -9.22 10.56
CA PHE A 101 -10.35 -10.27 11.48
C PHE A 101 -11.08 -10.20 12.83
N ILE A 102 -11.02 -9.06 13.47
CA ILE A 102 -11.46 -8.88 14.85
C ILE A 102 -12.95 -9.14 15.03
N SER A 103 -13.80 -8.71 14.07
CA SER A 103 -15.26 -8.92 14.12
C SER A 103 -15.67 -10.40 14.12
N GLN A 104 -14.79 -11.28 13.66
CA GLN A 104 -15.00 -12.72 13.64
C GLN A 104 -14.28 -13.46 14.79
N GLY A 105 -13.66 -12.73 15.71
CA GLY A 105 -12.83 -13.30 16.76
C GLY A 105 -11.50 -13.89 16.26
N LEU A 106 -11.09 -13.58 15.03
CA LEU A 106 -9.81 -14.01 14.49
C LEU A 106 -8.68 -13.15 15.05
N HIS A 107 -7.63 -13.81 15.53
CA HIS A 107 -6.49 -13.12 16.09
C HIS A 107 -5.63 -12.46 15.01
N VAL A 108 -5.23 -11.21 15.26
CA VAL A 108 -4.16 -10.51 14.55
C VAL A 108 -2.99 -10.42 15.50
N ASP A 109 -1.83 -10.95 15.09
CA ASP A 109 -0.68 -11.07 15.98
C ASP A 109 -0.03 -9.73 16.25
N GLU A 110 0.09 -8.90 15.20
CA GLU A 110 0.72 -7.59 15.33
C GLU A 110 0.08 -6.55 14.40
N ILE A 111 0.00 -5.32 14.87
CA ILE A 111 -0.19 -4.16 14.01
C ILE A 111 1.04 -3.24 14.07
N ILE A 112 1.40 -2.67 12.94
CA ILE A 112 2.43 -1.63 12.86
C ILE A 112 1.76 -0.32 12.44
N VAL A 113 2.00 0.70 13.25
CA VAL A 113 1.66 2.09 12.94
C VAL A 113 2.95 2.82 12.66
N ARG A 114 3.07 3.42 11.49
CA ARG A 114 4.18 4.32 11.17
C ARG A 114 3.75 5.74 11.47
N PHE A 115 4.56 6.45 12.24
CA PHE A 115 4.25 7.82 12.66
C PHE A 115 5.53 8.58 12.94
N ALA A 116 5.72 9.73 12.29
CA ALA A 116 6.89 10.59 12.47
C ALA A 116 6.79 11.39 13.79
N LYS A 117 6.81 10.69 14.92
CA LYS A 117 6.61 11.25 16.25
C LYS A 117 7.59 12.34 16.59
N SER A 118 8.88 12.10 16.36
CA SER A 118 9.93 13.05 16.71
C SER A 118 9.89 14.31 15.85
N ALA A 119 9.55 14.18 14.56
CA ALA A 119 9.39 15.31 13.65
C ALA A 119 8.14 16.16 13.97
N ASN A 120 7.15 15.58 14.64
CA ASN A 120 5.92 16.25 15.02
C ASN A 120 5.93 16.81 16.47
N GLN A 121 7.08 16.80 17.13
CA GLN A 121 7.21 17.37 18.47
C GLN A 121 6.81 18.85 18.50
N GLY A 122 5.97 19.23 19.45
CA GLY A 122 5.48 20.60 19.61
C GLY A 122 4.32 21.01 18.70
N LYS A 123 3.95 20.17 17.71
CA LYS A 123 2.76 20.42 16.89
C LYS A 123 1.49 20.04 17.66
N LYS A 124 0.39 20.73 17.31
CA LYS A 124 -0.92 20.47 17.94
C LYS A 124 -1.87 19.82 16.93
N PRO A 125 -2.70 18.88 17.36
CA PRO A 125 -3.73 18.31 16.50
C PRO A 125 -4.66 19.41 16.00
N ASN A 126 -4.89 19.45 14.70
CA ASN A 126 -5.81 20.38 14.07
C ASN A 126 -6.49 19.71 12.88
N ILE A 127 -7.80 19.47 12.97
CA ILE A 127 -8.59 18.80 11.93
C ILE A 127 -8.65 19.59 10.62
N HIS A 128 -8.32 20.87 10.65
CA HIS A 128 -8.29 21.73 9.46
C HIS A 128 -6.88 21.92 8.90
N ASP A 129 -5.87 21.34 9.50
CA ASP A 129 -4.49 21.39 9.03
C ASP A 129 -4.15 20.09 8.27
N PHE A 130 -4.41 20.11 6.98
CA PHE A 130 -4.18 18.97 6.07
C PHE A 130 -2.77 18.97 5.48
N ARG A 131 -1.86 19.78 6.02
CA ARG A 131 -0.48 19.79 5.54
C ARG A 131 0.21 18.48 5.93
N PRO A 132 1.00 17.90 5.02
CA PRO A 132 1.73 16.66 5.28
C PRO A 132 2.62 16.72 6.53
N GLU A 133 3.12 17.91 6.85
CA GLU A 133 3.98 18.14 8.01
C GLU A 133 3.22 18.01 9.34
N ASN A 134 1.90 17.87 9.32
CA ASN A 134 1.09 17.71 10.53
C ASN A 134 0.46 16.33 10.66
N GLU A 135 1.26 15.28 10.61
CA GLU A 135 0.84 13.90 10.89
C GLU A 135 0.28 13.72 12.32
N TRP A 136 0.52 14.70 13.20
CA TRP A 136 -0.02 14.67 14.55
C TRP A 136 -1.55 14.67 14.57
N SER A 137 -2.16 15.38 13.62
CA SER A 137 -3.61 15.38 13.46
C SER A 137 -4.12 13.99 13.04
N GLU A 138 -3.49 13.33 12.10
CA GLU A 138 -3.84 11.98 11.68
C GLU A 138 -3.69 10.99 12.83
N TYR A 139 -2.54 11.00 13.51
CA TYR A 139 -2.33 10.15 14.66
C TYR A 139 -3.42 10.35 15.74
N PHE A 140 -3.73 11.61 16.05
CA PHE A 140 -4.66 11.93 17.14
C PHE A 140 -6.11 11.60 16.81
N PHE A 141 -6.55 11.89 15.58
CA PHE A 141 -7.96 11.76 15.19
C PHE A 141 -8.28 10.41 14.55
N ALA A 142 -7.33 9.72 13.94
CA ALA A 142 -7.56 8.44 13.28
C ALA A 142 -6.88 7.28 14.02
N VAL A 143 -5.57 7.32 14.20
CA VAL A 143 -4.80 6.21 14.75
C VAL A 143 -5.14 5.95 16.22
N LYS A 144 -5.11 6.97 17.05
CA LYS A 144 -5.33 6.83 18.50
C LYS A 144 -6.71 6.25 18.87
N PRO A 145 -7.82 6.66 18.25
CA PRO A 145 -9.12 6.01 18.46
C PRO A 145 -9.11 4.53 18.04
N MET A 146 -8.52 4.20 16.89
CA MET A 146 -8.36 2.83 16.43
C MET A 146 -7.58 1.98 17.44
N LEU A 147 -6.45 2.47 17.94
CA LEU A 147 -5.64 1.75 18.94
C LEU A 147 -6.42 1.50 20.24
N ARG A 148 -7.17 2.50 20.69
CA ARG A 148 -8.02 2.35 21.91
C ARG A 148 -9.11 1.31 21.72
N TRP A 149 -9.72 1.25 20.55
CA TRP A 149 -10.67 0.22 20.19
C TRP A 149 -10.00 -1.15 20.15
N LEU A 150 -8.87 -1.30 19.48
CA LEU A 150 -8.15 -2.56 19.33
C LEU A 150 -7.71 -3.13 20.69
N GLN A 151 -7.20 -2.30 21.59
CA GLN A 151 -6.79 -2.73 22.93
C GLN A 151 -7.95 -3.38 23.72
N LYS A 152 -9.19 -2.96 23.46
CA LYS A 152 -10.38 -3.55 24.08
C LYS A 152 -10.85 -4.79 23.33
N ALA A 153 -10.86 -4.76 21.99
CA ALA A 153 -11.41 -5.81 21.15
C ALA A 153 -10.44 -6.99 20.99
N SER A 154 -9.14 -6.75 21.00
CA SER A 154 -8.09 -7.78 20.85
C SER A 154 -6.87 -7.45 21.73
N PRO A 155 -6.96 -7.60 23.04
CA PRO A 155 -5.91 -7.17 23.98
C PRO A 155 -4.59 -7.93 23.84
N LYS A 156 -4.58 -9.05 23.13
CA LYS A 156 -3.37 -9.86 22.85
C LYS A 156 -2.61 -9.40 21.62
N THR A 157 -3.20 -8.56 20.78
CA THR A 157 -2.54 -8.05 19.58
C THR A 157 -1.37 -7.12 19.98
N LYS A 158 -0.18 -7.43 19.51
CA LYS A 158 0.98 -6.56 19.70
C LYS A 158 0.80 -5.28 18.90
N ILE A 159 1.06 -4.14 19.51
CA ILE A 159 1.01 -2.82 18.87
C ILE A 159 2.43 -2.27 18.81
N THR A 160 2.94 -2.08 17.60
CA THR A 160 4.25 -1.46 17.36
C THR A 160 4.04 -0.10 16.71
N ILE A 161 4.55 0.96 17.34
CA ILE A 161 4.59 2.30 16.75
C ILE A 161 6.01 2.55 16.29
N HIS A 162 6.20 2.64 14.98
CA HIS A 162 7.49 2.91 14.36
C HIS A 162 7.62 4.40 14.09
N ASP A 163 8.54 5.05 14.82
CA ASP A 163 8.90 6.46 14.59
C ASP A 163 9.86 6.55 13.41
N HIS A 164 9.36 6.95 12.25
CA HIS A 164 10.15 7.05 11.02
C HIS A 164 10.71 8.45 10.77
N SER A 165 10.69 9.34 11.78
CA SER A 165 11.15 10.72 11.64
C SER A 165 12.55 10.88 11.07
N LEU A 166 13.42 9.91 11.33
CA LEU A 166 14.82 9.93 10.88
C LEU A 166 15.11 9.00 9.70
N ASP A 167 14.14 8.20 9.28
CA ASP A 167 14.37 7.22 8.20
C ASP A 167 14.80 7.92 6.91
N ALA A 168 14.14 9.04 6.57
CA ALA A 168 14.48 9.83 5.41
C ALA A 168 15.86 10.53 5.53
N PHE A 169 16.25 10.92 6.74
CA PHE A 169 17.53 11.62 6.97
C PHE A 169 18.71 10.67 7.08
N ASN A 170 18.47 9.43 7.52
CA ASN A 170 19.52 8.44 7.71
C ASN A 170 19.75 7.56 6.49
N ASN A 171 18.92 7.69 5.47
CA ASN A 171 19.03 6.90 4.25
C ASN A 171 19.56 7.79 3.13
N ASP A 172 20.86 7.72 2.87
CA ASP A 172 21.55 8.50 1.82
C ASP A 172 20.93 8.26 0.43
N SER A 173 20.28 7.10 0.22
CA SER A 173 19.60 6.81 -1.03
C SER A 173 18.38 7.71 -1.32
N TYR A 174 17.84 8.38 -0.31
CA TYR A 174 16.78 9.38 -0.50
C TYR A 174 17.26 10.65 -1.20
N TRP A 175 18.54 10.93 -1.13
CA TRP A 175 19.16 12.13 -1.71
C TRP A 175 19.99 11.81 -2.94
N ASP A 176 19.96 10.55 -3.41
CA ASP A 176 20.59 10.12 -4.64
C ASP A 176 19.86 10.74 -5.84
N GLU A 177 20.62 11.05 -6.90
CA GLU A 177 20.07 11.49 -8.19
C GLU A 177 19.05 10.50 -8.81
N ASN A 178 19.07 9.25 -8.35
CA ASN A 178 18.07 8.22 -8.68
C ASN A 178 16.75 8.37 -7.89
N PHE A 179 16.69 9.24 -6.92
CA PHE A 179 15.51 9.52 -6.10
C PHE A 179 14.22 9.74 -6.92
N ILE A 180 14.32 10.43 -8.05
CA ILE A 180 13.18 10.67 -8.95
C ILE A 180 12.55 9.36 -9.42
N TYR A 181 13.31 8.29 -9.53
CA TYR A 181 12.83 6.98 -9.98
C TYR A 181 12.20 6.15 -8.86
N TRP A 182 12.46 6.51 -7.62
CA TRP A 182 11.87 5.93 -6.42
C TRP A 182 10.59 6.65 -5.98
N CYS A 183 10.19 7.70 -6.69
CA CYS A 183 8.97 8.44 -6.38
C CYS A 183 7.69 7.58 -6.35
N GLY A 184 7.73 6.37 -6.89
CA GLY A 184 6.63 5.42 -6.74
C GLY A 184 6.50 4.85 -5.33
N ASP A 185 7.62 4.72 -4.62
CA ASP A 185 7.65 4.30 -3.21
C ASP A 185 7.56 5.50 -2.26
N PHE A 186 7.76 6.69 -2.78
CA PHE A 186 7.45 7.96 -2.16
C PHE A 186 5.96 8.30 -2.32
N GLN A 187 5.16 7.32 -2.21
CA GLN A 187 3.88 7.62 -1.61
C GLN A 187 4.24 8.07 -0.21
N SER A 188 4.36 9.33 -0.19
CA SER A 188 4.50 10.14 0.96
C SER A 188 3.96 9.45 2.19
N PRO A 189 4.73 9.37 3.23
CA PRO A 189 4.24 8.92 4.51
C PRO A 189 3.01 9.77 4.86
N GLY A 190 1.80 9.21 4.64
CA GLY A 190 0.56 9.85 5.00
C GLY A 190 -0.06 10.82 3.99
N PHE A 191 0.24 10.66 2.70
CA PHE A 191 -0.56 11.32 1.65
C PHE A 191 -1.63 10.42 1.12
#